data_db8a466ab6444769efb6da1047a36e2e
#
_entry.id   db8a466ab6444769efb6da1047a36e2e
#
_cell.length_a   1.000
_cell.length_b   1.000
_cell.length_c   1.000
_cell.angle_alpha   90.00
_cell.angle_beta   90.00
_cell.angle_gamma   90.00
#
_symmetry.space_group_name_H-M   'P 1'
#
loop_
_entity.id
_entity.type
_entity.pdbx_description
1 polymer ?
#
loop_
_entity_poly.entity_id
_entity_poly.type
_entity_poly.pdbx_seq_one_letter_code
_entity_poly.pdbx_strand_id
1 'polypeptide(L)'
;MEDAPEGRKDRCAQPSSTGWGSMKSVQRACFHASALCVLPLKRADVARKWENMHMSEQTASQQRRADLGKSQDQVAAMFDDVSSRYDVMNALLSGGMNYIWLKALTNALAPKPSDRILDLAAGTGASSAQIARSGARVVACDLSAGMIEVGCNRHPDIEFIQGDAMDLPFEDRSFDAVTISYGLRNVPDPKRALEEMARVVRPGGRLVVCEFSTPTSAPLRAGYSLHLQYVMPLVARLASSDDVAYDYLAESIREWPDAPEVASLIAEAGWSDVQYRYLTGGIVALHRAVKH
;
A
#
# COMPACT_ATOMS: atom_id res chain seq x y z
N MET A 1 -14.02 -44.15 -0.79
CA MET A 1 -13.18 -43.66 -1.90
C MET A 1 -13.88 -42.38 -2.36
N GLU A 2 -13.61 -41.29 -1.61
CA GLU A 2 -14.23 -39.99 -1.85
C GLU A 2 -13.21 -39.11 -2.54
N ASP A 3 -13.60 -38.60 -3.69
CA ASP A 3 -12.81 -37.73 -4.54
C ASP A 3 -12.54 -36.39 -3.83
N ALA A 4 -11.28 -36.05 -3.70
CA ALA A 4 -10.85 -34.70 -3.25
C ALA A 4 -11.13 -33.70 -4.37
N PRO A 5 -11.62 -32.48 -4.06
CA PRO A 5 -11.86 -31.48 -5.07
C PRO A 5 -10.52 -30.86 -5.56
N GLU A 6 -10.18 -31.14 -6.80
CA GLU A 6 -9.24 -30.36 -7.62
C GLU A 6 -9.85 -28.96 -7.83
N GLY A 7 -9.20 -27.91 -7.32
CA GLY A 7 -9.69 -26.55 -7.51
C GLY A 7 -9.03 -25.47 -6.65
N ARG A 8 -7.72 -25.57 -6.36
CA ARG A 8 -7.06 -24.66 -5.40
C ARG A 8 -5.85 -23.89 -5.94
N LYS A 9 -5.62 -23.87 -7.26
CA LYS A 9 -4.39 -23.25 -7.82
C LYS A 9 -4.56 -21.88 -8.52
N ASP A 10 -5.80 -21.41 -8.73
CA ASP A 10 -6.03 -20.22 -9.57
C ASP A 10 -6.48 -18.96 -8.82
N ARG A 11 -6.23 -18.86 -7.51
CA ARG A 11 -6.70 -17.72 -6.70
C ARG A 11 -5.77 -16.50 -6.67
N CYS A 12 -4.55 -16.66 -7.18
CA CYS A 12 -3.67 -15.53 -7.47
C CYS A 12 -3.56 -15.44 -9.00
N ALA A 13 -4.31 -14.56 -9.63
CA ALA A 13 -4.23 -14.32 -11.06
C ALA A 13 -2.83 -13.79 -11.41
N GLN A 14 -2.01 -14.61 -12.04
CA GLN A 14 -0.73 -14.18 -12.61
C GLN A 14 -1.00 -13.38 -13.89
N PRO A 15 -0.29 -12.27 -14.13
CA PRO A 15 -0.35 -11.57 -15.40
C PRO A 15 0.16 -12.51 -16.49
N SER A 16 -0.57 -12.61 -17.60
CA SER A 16 -0.20 -13.39 -18.78
C SER A 16 1.18 -12.99 -19.29
N SER A 17 2.11 -13.94 -19.28
CA SER A 17 3.47 -13.79 -19.82
C SER A 17 3.42 -13.69 -21.34
N THR A 18 3.41 -12.47 -21.89
CA THR A 18 3.79 -12.23 -23.27
C THR A 18 5.09 -11.43 -23.29
N GLY A 19 6.19 -12.11 -23.55
CA GLY A 19 7.39 -11.55 -24.14
C GLY A 19 8.57 -11.28 -23.21
N TRP A 20 9.24 -12.31 -22.73
CA TRP A 20 10.66 -12.21 -22.40
C TRP A 20 11.42 -13.36 -23.03
N GLY A 21 12.19 -13.00 -24.06
CA GLY A 21 13.08 -13.93 -24.76
C GLY A 21 14.19 -14.45 -23.83
N SER A 22 14.44 -15.71 -24.04
CA SER A 22 15.55 -16.52 -23.56
C SER A 22 16.84 -15.75 -23.24
N MET A 23 17.20 -15.72 -21.97
CA MET A 23 18.57 -15.39 -21.52
C MET A 23 19.18 -16.58 -20.76
N LYS A 24 19.35 -17.67 -21.48
CA LYS A 24 20.22 -18.79 -21.08
C LYS A 24 21.48 -18.74 -21.91
N SER A 25 22.46 -17.91 -21.56
CA SER A 25 23.85 -18.07 -22.06
C SER A 25 24.84 -17.09 -21.40
N VAL A 26 24.93 -17.00 -20.08
CA VAL A 26 26.13 -16.40 -19.43
C VAL A 26 26.46 -17.13 -18.12
N GLN A 27 26.58 -18.44 -18.20
CA GLN A 27 27.11 -19.21 -17.06
C GLN A 27 28.07 -20.31 -17.57
N ARG A 28 29.15 -19.92 -18.28
CA ARG A 28 30.35 -20.73 -18.46
C ARG A 28 31.46 -19.85 -19.04
N ALA A 29 32.16 -19.12 -18.20
CA ALA A 29 33.56 -18.70 -18.50
C ALA A 29 34.13 -17.93 -17.28
N CYS A 30 34.53 -18.63 -16.25
CA CYS A 30 35.48 -18.14 -15.25
C CYS A 30 36.16 -19.33 -14.55
N PHE A 31 37.01 -20.02 -15.29
CA PHE A 31 38.14 -20.78 -14.74
C PHE A 31 39.21 -20.80 -15.80
N HIS A 32 40.21 -20.01 -15.64
CA HIS A 32 41.62 -20.05 -16.06
C HIS A 32 42.08 -18.65 -16.47
N ALA A 33 42.78 -18.03 -15.56
CA ALA A 33 44.02 -17.35 -15.89
C ALA A 33 44.55 -16.62 -14.63
N SER A 34 45.45 -17.26 -13.97
CA SER A 34 46.44 -16.59 -13.12
C SER A 34 47.35 -15.77 -14.02
N ALA A 35 47.53 -14.50 -13.69
CA ALA A 35 48.80 -13.78 -13.71
C ALA A 35 48.53 -12.25 -13.69
N LEU A 36 48.85 -11.66 -12.58
CA LEU A 36 49.46 -10.35 -12.36
C LEU A 36 49.43 -9.34 -13.51
N CYS A 37 48.61 -8.29 -13.34
CA CYS A 37 49.03 -6.94 -13.63
C CYS A 37 48.32 -5.99 -12.65
N VAL A 38 48.87 -5.78 -11.47
CA VAL A 38 48.48 -4.71 -10.55
C VAL A 38 49.08 -3.43 -11.11
N LEU A 39 48.39 -2.80 -12.04
CA LEU A 39 48.62 -1.41 -12.36
C LEU A 39 48.06 -0.56 -11.21
N PRO A 40 48.82 0.38 -10.66
CA PRO A 40 48.34 1.28 -9.63
C PRO A 40 47.25 2.16 -10.24
N LEU A 41 45.99 1.88 -9.93
CA LEU A 41 44.88 2.77 -10.25
C LEU A 41 45.20 4.14 -9.67
N LYS A 42 45.33 5.15 -10.52
CA LYS A 42 45.56 6.52 -10.09
C LYS A 42 44.44 6.92 -9.14
N ARG A 43 44.75 7.57 -8.02
CA ARG A 43 43.76 8.03 -7.02
C ARG A 43 42.59 8.77 -7.66
N ALA A 44 42.77 9.45 -8.78
CA ALA A 44 41.73 10.12 -9.56
C ALA A 44 40.73 9.16 -10.24
N ASP A 45 41.14 7.93 -10.59
CA ASP A 45 40.23 6.95 -11.22
C ASP A 45 39.37 6.24 -10.17
N VAL A 46 39.93 6.04 -8.98
CA VAL A 46 39.16 5.52 -7.81
C VAL A 46 38.13 6.57 -7.35
N ALA A 47 38.52 7.84 -7.24
CA ALA A 47 37.63 8.92 -6.89
C ALA A 47 36.45 9.06 -7.89
N ARG A 48 36.76 9.07 -9.20
CA ARG A 48 35.71 9.10 -10.25
C ARG A 48 34.79 7.89 -10.23
N LYS A 49 35.30 6.71 -9.92
CA LYS A 49 34.50 5.49 -9.81
C LYS A 49 33.57 5.57 -8.58
N TRP A 50 34.04 6.14 -7.48
CA TRP A 50 33.23 6.41 -6.27
C TRP A 50 32.17 7.48 -6.52
N GLU A 51 32.53 8.59 -7.17
CA GLU A 51 31.56 9.64 -7.54
C GLU A 51 30.48 9.11 -8.50
N ASN A 52 30.86 8.34 -9.53
CA ASN A 52 29.91 7.74 -10.46
C ASN A 52 29.02 6.68 -9.79
N MET A 53 29.55 5.91 -8.83
CA MET A 53 28.76 4.93 -8.07
C MET A 53 27.77 5.62 -7.15
N HIS A 54 28.20 6.65 -6.42
CA HIS A 54 27.30 7.44 -5.57
C HIS A 54 26.29 8.27 -6.37
N MET A 55 26.67 8.80 -7.54
CA MET A 55 25.71 9.47 -8.43
C MET A 55 24.70 8.48 -9.02
N SER A 56 25.09 7.26 -9.36
CA SER A 56 24.16 6.23 -9.84
C SER A 56 23.23 5.73 -8.74
N GLU A 57 23.71 5.59 -7.51
CA GLU A 57 22.89 5.25 -6.34
C GLU A 57 21.93 6.39 -5.98
N GLN A 58 22.38 7.63 -6.02
CA GLN A 58 21.51 8.81 -5.78
C GLN A 58 20.45 8.95 -6.87
N THR A 59 20.81 8.74 -8.14
CA THR A 59 19.83 8.78 -9.25
C THR A 59 18.85 7.62 -9.16
N ALA A 60 19.29 6.42 -8.79
CA ALA A 60 18.41 5.26 -8.58
C ALA A 60 17.51 5.44 -7.34
N SER A 61 17.99 6.10 -6.28
CA SER A 61 17.17 6.43 -5.11
C SER A 61 16.15 7.53 -5.42
N GLN A 62 16.51 8.54 -6.22
CA GLN A 62 15.58 9.57 -6.69
C GLN A 62 14.51 9.02 -7.63
N GLN A 63 14.84 8.04 -8.48
CA GLN A 63 13.86 7.36 -9.34
C GLN A 63 12.92 6.44 -8.56
N ARG A 64 13.34 5.91 -7.40
CA ARG A 64 12.50 5.11 -6.49
C ARG A 64 11.65 5.95 -5.55
N ARG A 65 11.98 7.21 -5.37
CA ARG A 65 11.21 8.14 -4.55
C ARG A 65 9.92 8.48 -5.29
N ALA A 66 8.78 8.03 -4.76
CA ALA A 66 7.49 8.50 -5.24
C ALA A 66 7.40 9.98 -4.90
N ASP A 67 7.30 10.84 -5.92
CA ASP A 67 7.10 12.26 -5.69
C ASP A 67 5.67 12.53 -5.20
N LEU A 68 5.44 13.75 -4.72
CA LEU A 68 4.11 14.16 -4.27
C LEU A 68 3.13 14.36 -5.45
N GLY A 69 3.64 14.39 -6.70
CA GLY A 69 2.84 14.27 -7.91
C GLY A 69 2.19 12.90 -8.07
N LYS A 70 2.55 11.95 -7.20
CA LYS A 70 1.92 10.63 -7.06
C LYS A 70 1.86 9.84 -8.37
N SER A 71 3.01 9.76 -9.06
CA SER A 71 3.14 8.83 -10.18
C SER A 71 2.87 7.41 -9.71
N GLN A 72 1.88 6.75 -10.31
CA GLN A 72 1.45 5.40 -9.93
C GLN A 72 2.58 4.38 -9.98
N ASP A 73 3.41 4.43 -11.02
CA ASP A 73 4.53 3.51 -11.18
C ASP A 73 5.58 3.68 -10.07
N GLN A 74 5.83 4.92 -9.65
CA GLN A 74 6.75 5.21 -8.54
C GLN A 74 6.21 4.76 -7.20
N VAL A 75 4.91 4.94 -6.96
CA VAL A 75 4.22 4.47 -5.75
C VAL A 75 4.24 2.94 -5.70
N ALA A 76 3.89 2.25 -6.80
CA ALA A 76 3.90 0.80 -6.88
C ALA A 76 5.32 0.24 -6.65
N ALA A 77 6.33 0.78 -7.33
CA ALA A 77 7.73 0.34 -7.18
C ALA A 77 8.26 0.54 -5.75
N MET A 78 7.91 1.65 -5.10
CA MET A 78 8.28 1.90 -3.70
C MET A 78 7.66 0.85 -2.76
N PHE A 79 6.38 0.51 -2.96
CA PHE A 79 5.71 -0.50 -2.14
C PHE A 79 6.21 -1.92 -2.44
N ASP A 80 6.58 -2.24 -3.69
CA ASP A 80 7.20 -3.52 -4.04
C ASP A 80 8.50 -3.74 -3.25
N ASP A 81 9.35 -2.71 -3.17
CA ASP A 81 10.65 -2.77 -2.47
C ASP A 81 10.51 -3.03 -0.95
N VAL A 82 9.45 -2.54 -0.31
CA VAL A 82 9.24 -2.67 1.14
C VAL A 82 8.27 -3.79 1.54
N SER A 83 7.63 -4.47 0.58
CA SER A 83 6.51 -5.38 0.80
C SER A 83 6.76 -6.47 1.85
N SER A 84 7.95 -7.07 1.87
CA SER A 84 8.29 -8.16 2.80
C SER A 84 8.35 -7.74 4.28
N ARG A 85 8.64 -6.46 4.57
CA ARG A 85 8.80 -5.89 5.91
C ARG A 85 7.69 -4.92 6.30
N TYR A 86 6.78 -4.63 5.37
CA TYR A 86 5.75 -3.60 5.49
C TYR A 86 4.94 -3.69 6.79
N ASP A 87 4.43 -4.87 7.13
CA ASP A 87 3.57 -5.04 8.32
C ASP A 87 4.34 -4.84 9.64
N VAL A 88 5.58 -5.34 9.70
CA VAL A 88 6.44 -5.18 10.88
C VAL A 88 6.75 -3.71 11.10
N MET A 89 7.05 -2.99 10.02
CA MET A 89 7.35 -1.57 10.09
C MET A 89 6.13 -0.74 10.46
N ASN A 90 4.95 -1.03 9.89
CA ASN A 90 3.71 -0.36 10.28
C ASN A 90 3.36 -0.60 11.75
N ALA A 91 3.55 -1.82 12.25
CA ALA A 91 3.34 -2.12 13.67
C ALA A 91 4.31 -1.33 14.56
N LEU A 92 5.59 -1.26 14.17
CA LEU A 92 6.62 -0.56 14.93
C LEU A 92 6.39 0.97 14.93
N LEU A 93 6.15 1.57 13.76
CA LEU A 93 5.96 3.02 13.60
C LEU A 93 4.67 3.51 14.24
N SER A 94 3.61 2.69 14.25
CA SER A 94 2.35 3.01 14.91
C SER A 94 2.33 2.66 16.40
N GLY A 95 3.40 2.05 16.94
CA GLY A 95 3.39 1.49 18.29
C GLY A 95 2.30 0.42 18.49
N GLY A 96 1.97 -0.33 17.43
CA GLY A 96 0.91 -1.35 17.43
C GLY A 96 -0.52 -0.79 17.30
N MET A 97 -0.69 0.53 17.18
CA MET A 97 -2.01 1.16 17.08
C MET A 97 -2.75 0.78 15.78
N ASN A 98 -2.04 0.43 14.71
CA ASN A 98 -2.61 -0.02 13.45
C ASN A 98 -3.64 -1.15 13.65
N TYR A 99 -3.38 -2.10 14.57
CA TYR A 99 -4.32 -3.18 14.88
C TYR A 99 -5.65 -2.67 15.45
N ILE A 100 -5.59 -1.66 16.34
CA ILE A 100 -6.77 -1.04 16.94
C ILE A 100 -7.58 -0.29 15.87
N TRP A 101 -6.88 0.40 14.95
CA TRP A 101 -7.53 1.14 13.87
C TRP A 101 -8.18 0.21 12.85
N LEU A 102 -7.53 -0.91 12.47
CA LEU A 102 -8.13 -1.93 11.60
C LEU A 102 -9.35 -2.60 12.25
N LYS A 103 -9.32 -2.83 13.57
CA LYS A 103 -10.50 -3.31 14.29
C LYS A 103 -11.62 -2.27 14.27
N ALA A 104 -11.31 -0.99 14.41
CA ALA A 104 -12.28 0.09 14.34
C ALA A 104 -12.90 0.21 12.93
N LEU A 105 -12.10 0.02 11.88
CA LEU A 105 -12.53 -0.05 10.48
C LEU A 105 -13.51 -1.22 10.29
N THR A 106 -13.14 -2.43 10.71
CA THR A 106 -13.98 -3.61 10.58
C THR A 106 -15.32 -3.44 11.30
N ASN A 107 -15.29 -2.84 12.50
CA ASN A 107 -16.53 -2.54 13.25
C ASN A 107 -17.43 -1.51 12.51
N ALA A 108 -16.83 -0.49 11.87
CA ALA A 108 -17.58 0.50 11.11
C ALA A 108 -18.15 -0.07 9.81
N LEU A 109 -17.40 -0.95 9.16
CA LEU A 109 -17.80 -1.67 7.95
C LEU A 109 -18.99 -2.61 8.26
N ALA A 110 -19.03 -3.17 9.48
CA ALA A 110 -20.04 -4.11 9.95
C ALA A 110 -20.31 -5.25 8.94
N PRO A 111 -19.25 -6.03 8.58
CA PRO A 111 -19.33 -7.06 7.55
C PRO A 111 -20.27 -8.19 7.98
N LYS A 112 -21.02 -8.73 7.01
CA LYS A 112 -21.91 -9.88 7.19
C LYS A 112 -21.37 -11.09 6.43
N PRO A 113 -21.66 -12.33 6.84
CA PRO A 113 -21.21 -13.54 6.12
C PRO A 113 -21.70 -13.60 4.66
N SER A 114 -22.83 -12.94 4.35
CA SER A 114 -23.37 -12.85 2.99
C SER A 114 -22.71 -11.80 2.11
N ASP A 115 -21.90 -10.90 2.70
CA ASP A 115 -21.35 -9.77 1.97
C ASP A 115 -20.16 -10.20 1.08
N ARG A 116 -20.08 -9.60 -0.11
CA ARG A 116 -18.87 -9.55 -0.94
C ARG A 116 -18.26 -8.17 -0.78
N ILE A 117 -17.05 -8.11 -0.25
CA ILE A 117 -16.39 -6.87 0.18
C ILE A 117 -15.12 -6.66 -0.63
N LEU A 118 -14.94 -5.47 -1.18
CA LEU A 118 -13.68 -5.03 -1.79
C LEU A 118 -12.84 -4.32 -0.74
N ASP A 119 -11.62 -4.81 -0.54
CA ASP A 119 -10.58 -4.13 0.24
C ASP A 119 -9.57 -3.56 -0.74
N LEU A 120 -9.56 -2.24 -0.92
CA LEU A 120 -8.76 -1.54 -1.90
C LEU A 120 -7.49 -0.99 -1.27
N ALA A 121 -6.38 -1.00 -2.02
CA ALA A 121 -5.03 -0.79 -1.51
C ALA A 121 -4.76 -1.71 -0.30
N ALA A 122 -5.07 -2.99 -0.49
CA ALA A 122 -5.06 -4.00 0.57
C ALA A 122 -3.65 -4.35 1.05
N GLY A 123 -2.63 -4.00 0.28
CA GLY A 123 -1.24 -4.33 0.57
C GLY A 123 -1.05 -5.84 0.75
N THR A 124 -0.46 -6.23 1.86
CA THR A 124 -0.24 -7.64 2.22
C THR A 124 -1.49 -8.35 2.77
N GLY A 125 -2.67 -7.69 2.77
CA GLY A 125 -3.94 -8.29 3.14
C GLY A 125 -4.28 -8.29 4.63
N ALA A 126 -3.60 -7.48 5.45
CA ALA A 126 -3.87 -7.44 6.90
C ALA A 126 -5.31 -7.01 7.23
N SER A 127 -5.84 -6.00 6.55
CA SER A 127 -7.24 -5.55 6.64
C SER A 127 -8.20 -6.61 6.11
N SER A 128 -7.89 -7.17 4.95
CA SER A 128 -8.68 -8.23 4.31
C SER A 128 -8.85 -9.45 5.22
N ALA A 129 -7.76 -9.91 5.84
CA ALA A 129 -7.78 -11.03 6.77
C ALA A 129 -8.61 -10.71 8.03
N GLN A 130 -8.55 -9.48 8.53
CA GLN A 130 -9.36 -9.04 9.67
C GLN A 130 -10.85 -9.02 9.31
N ILE A 131 -11.22 -8.55 8.12
CA ILE A 131 -12.61 -8.51 7.63
C ILE A 131 -13.13 -9.93 7.38
N ALA A 132 -12.33 -10.81 6.77
CA ALA A 132 -12.71 -12.19 6.43
C ALA A 132 -13.09 -13.03 7.65
N ARG A 133 -12.64 -12.66 8.87
CA ARG A 133 -13.05 -13.33 10.12
C ARG A 133 -14.55 -13.23 10.40
N SER A 134 -15.25 -12.30 9.78
CA SER A 134 -16.71 -12.20 9.86
C SER A 134 -17.44 -13.27 9.04
N GLY A 135 -16.75 -14.03 8.21
CA GLY A 135 -17.33 -14.94 7.23
C GLY A 135 -17.65 -14.28 5.89
N ALA A 136 -17.45 -12.97 5.72
CA ALA A 136 -17.63 -12.28 4.46
C ALA A 136 -16.62 -12.75 3.40
N ARG A 137 -17.05 -12.74 2.13
CA ARG A 137 -16.13 -12.95 1.00
C ARG A 137 -15.38 -11.67 0.70
N VAL A 138 -14.08 -11.64 0.94
CA VAL A 138 -13.22 -10.48 0.71
C VAL A 138 -12.43 -10.67 -0.57
N VAL A 139 -12.40 -9.61 -1.39
CA VAL A 139 -11.50 -9.46 -2.54
C VAL A 139 -10.52 -8.36 -2.17
N ALA A 140 -9.24 -8.69 -2.09
CA ALA A 140 -8.14 -7.76 -1.85
C ALA A 140 -7.63 -7.24 -3.19
N CYS A 141 -7.64 -5.92 -3.39
CA CYS A 141 -7.15 -5.30 -4.62
C CYS A 141 -6.03 -4.32 -4.29
N ASP A 142 -4.90 -4.45 -4.98
CA ASP A 142 -3.76 -3.55 -4.82
C ASP A 142 -3.09 -3.27 -6.17
N LEU A 143 -2.39 -2.16 -6.27
CA LEU A 143 -1.62 -1.79 -7.46
C LEU A 143 -0.27 -2.53 -7.51
N SER A 144 0.34 -2.77 -6.33
CA SER A 144 1.66 -3.37 -6.18
C SER A 144 1.61 -4.89 -6.32
N ALA A 145 2.29 -5.43 -7.33
CA ALA A 145 2.42 -6.87 -7.54
C ALA A 145 3.19 -7.55 -6.40
N GLY A 146 4.21 -6.87 -5.84
CA GLY A 146 4.99 -7.38 -4.71
C GLY A 146 4.17 -7.50 -3.42
N MET A 147 3.27 -6.53 -3.15
CA MET A 147 2.33 -6.62 -2.03
C MET A 147 1.37 -7.80 -2.19
N ILE A 148 0.82 -8.00 -3.39
CA ILE A 148 -0.08 -9.11 -3.72
C ILE A 148 0.62 -10.45 -3.53
N GLU A 149 1.85 -10.61 -4.02
CA GLU A 149 2.62 -11.85 -3.85
C GLU A 149 2.79 -12.22 -2.38
N VAL A 150 3.17 -11.25 -1.55
CA VAL A 150 3.28 -11.45 -0.09
C VAL A 150 1.91 -11.78 0.51
N GLY A 151 0.86 -11.09 0.09
CA GLY A 151 -0.52 -11.30 0.55
C GLY A 151 -1.04 -12.70 0.23
N CYS A 152 -0.87 -13.18 -1.01
CA CYS A 152 -1.22 -14.52 -1.43
C CYS A 152 -0.54 -15.62 -0.60
N ASN A 153 0.74 -15.42 -0.30
CA ASN A 153 1.51 -16.37 0.50
C ASN A 153 1.04 -16.42 1.97
N ARG A 154 0.65 -15.26 2.54
CA ARG A 154 0.20 -15.16 3.93
C ARG A 154 -1.26 -15.55 4.14
N HIS A 155 -2.10 -15.26 3.17
CA HIS A 155 -3.56 -15.40 3.24
C HIS A 155 -4.10 -16.17 2.04
N PRO A 156 -3.79 -17.47 1.90
CA PRO A 156 -4.12 -18.25 0.71
C PRO A 156 -5.64 -18.44 0.49
N ASP A 157 -6.45 -18.13 1.49
CA ASP A 157 -7.91 -18.21 1.41
C ASP A 157 -8.57 -16.89 0.95
N ILE A 158 -7.78 -15.81 0.78
CA ILE A 158 -8.25 -14.52 0.27
C ILE A 158 -7.94 -14.41 -1.22
N GLU A 159 -8.90 -13.89 -1.98
CA GLU A 159 -8.74 -13.57 -3.39
C GLU A 159 -7.97 -12.26 -3.55
N PHE A 160 -6.79 -12.28 -4.18
CA PHE A 160 -6.00 -11.08 -4.48
C PHE A 160 -6.06 -10.76 -5.97
N ILE A 161 -6.26 -9.49 -6.30
CA ILE A 161 -6.35 -9.00 -7.69
C ILE A 161 -5.49 -7.75 -7.81
N GLN A 162 -4.68 -7.68 -8.87
CA GLN A 162 -3.97 -6.44 -9.20
C GLN A 162 -4.91 -5.48 -9.92
N GLY A 163 -4.98 -4.23 -9.47
CA GLY A 163 -5.85 -3.23 -10.07
C GLY A 163 -5.53 -1.81 -9.63
N ASP A 164 -5.85 -0.87 -10.52
CA ASP A 164 -5.78 0.55 -10.26
C ASP A 164 -7.07 1.03 -9.58
N ALA A 165 -6.92 1.78 -8.48
CA ALA A 165 -8.04 2.37 -7.76
C ALA A 165 -8.89 3.32 -8.62
N MET A 166 -8.28 3.94 -9.65
CA MET A 166 -8.93 4.87 -10.56
C MET A 166 -9.58 4.20 -11.78
N ASP A 167 -9.35 2.88 -11.98
CA ASP A 167 -9.94 2.07 -13.05
C ASP A 167 -10.06 0.62 -12.58
N LEU A 168 -11.05 0.35 -11.73
CA LEU A 168 -11.21 -0.92 -11.07
C LEU A 168 -11.66 -2.03 -12.05
N PRO A 169 -10.97 -3.19 -12.07
CA PRO A 169 -11.26 -4.30 -13.00
C PRO A 169 -12.49 -5.11 -12.55
N PHE A 170 -13.54 -4.44 -12.11
CA PHE A 170 -14.77 -5.07 -11.62
C PHE A 170 -16.00 -4.48 -12.29
N GLU A 171 -17.03 -5.32 -12.43
CA GLU A 171 -18.32 -4.90 -12.94
C GLU A 171 -19.03 -3.96 -11.96
N ASP A 172 -19.91 -3.11 -12.52
CA ASP A 172 -20.78 -2.24 -11.72
C ASP A 172 -21.59 -3.05 -10.71
N ARG A 173 -21.76 -2.48 -9.51
CA ARG A 173 -22.65 -3.03 -8.46
C ARG A 173 -22.33 -4.46 -8.07
N SER A 174 -21.05 -4.86 -8.11
CA SER A 174 -20.59 -6.22 -7.81
C SER A 174 -20.25 -6.46 -6.35
N PHE A 175 -20.21 -5.42 -5.51
CA PHE A 175 -19.86 -5.50 -4.09
C PHE A 175 -20.94 -4.92 -3.17
N ASP A 176 -21.00 -5.47 -1.95
CA ASP A 176 -21.85 -4.99 -0.85
C ASP A 176 -21.24 -3.85 -0.06
N ALA A 177 -19.93 -3.84 -0.02
CA ALA A 177 -19.16 -2.81 0.65
C ALA A 177 -17.76 -2.71 0.02
N VAL A 178 -17.16 -1.54 0.20
CA VAL A 178 -15.76 -1.28 -0.15
C VAL A 178 -15.07 -0.59 1.02
N THR A 179 -13.81 -0.88 1.20
CA THR A 179 -12.96 -0.20 2.19
C THR A 179 -11.60 0.12 1.60
N ILE A 180 -10.98 1.16 2.12
CA ILE A 180 -9.59 1.52 1.83
C ILE A 180 -8.94 1.98 3.13
N SER A 181 -7.74 1.44 3.43
CA SER A 181 -6.99 1.78 4.63
C SER A 181 -5.57 2.24 4.30
N TYR A 182 -5.25 3.49 4.66
CA TYR A 182 -3.94 4.13 4.48
C TYR A 182 -3.44 4.18 3.03
N GLY A 183 -4.34 4.01 2.06
CA GLY A 183 -4.03 3.99 0.64
C GLY A 183 -4.54 5.20 -0.14
N LEU A 184 -5.65 5.82 0.31
CA LEU A 184 -6.33 6.86 -0.48
C LEU A 184 -5.45 8.09 -0.73
N ARG A 185 -4.60 8.48 0.23
CA ARG A 185 -3.66 9.60 0.10
C ARG A 185 -2.60 9.38 -0.98
N ASN A 186 -2.34 8.11 -1.34
CA ASN A 186 -1.34 7.73 -2.33
C ASN A 186 -1.91 7.67 -3.76
N VAL A 187 -3.22 7.81 -3.91
CA VAL A 187 -3.88 7.81 -5.23
C VAL A 187 -3.72 9.20 -5.87
N PRO A 188 -3.32 9.29 -7.15
CA PRO A 188 -3.16 10.59 -7.84
C PRO A 188 -4.43 11.42 -7.87
N ASP A 189 -5.58 10.79 -8.11
CA ASP A 189 -6.91 11.40 -8.07
C ASP A 189 -7.82 10.64 -7.09
N PRO A 190 -7.83 11.04 -5.79
CA PRO A 190 -8.67 10.41 -4.79
C PRO A 190 -10.17 10.49 -5.09
N LYS A 191 -10.62 11.56 -5.76
CA LYS A 191 -12.02 11.70 -6.16
C LYS A 191 -12.41 10.64 -7.17
N ARG A 192 -11.59 10.45 -8.21
CA ARG A 192 -11.80 9.41 -9.22
C ARG A 192 -11.83 8.01 -8.61
N ALA A 193 -10.93 7.72 -7.67
CA ALA A 193 -10.96 6.44 -6.95
C ALA A 193 -12.25 6.23 -6.15
N LEU A 194 -12.74 7.28 -5.47
CA LEU A 194 -14.01 7.22 -4.73
C LEU A 194 -15.22 7.05 -5.66
N GLU A 195 -15.19 7.63 -6.87
CA GLU A 195 -16.20 7.42 -7.91
C GLU A 195 -16.18 5.97 -8.43
N GLU A 196 -15.00 5.39 -8.67
CA GLU A 196 -14.86 3.98 -9.05
C GLU A 196 -15.35 3.03 -7.94
N MET A 197 -15.01 3.33 -6.66
CA MET A 197 -15.58 2.60 -5.53
C MET A 197 -17.12 2.69 -5.53
N ALA A 198 -17.67 3.87 -5.83
CA ALA A 198 -19.12 4.04 -5.92
C ALA A 198 -19.70 3.23 -7.09
N ARG A 199 -19.02 3.16 -8.24
CA ARG A 199 -19.44 2.39 -9.40
C ARG A 199 -19.60 0.91 -9.07
N VAL A 200 -18.57 0.32 -8.45
CA VAL A 200 -18.54 -1.13 -8.18
C VAL A 200 -19.39 -1.58 -7.00
N VAL A 201 -19.82 -0.65 -6.14
CA VAL A 201 -20.70 -0.96 -5.00
C VAL A 201 -22.17 -0.84 -5.43
N ARG A 202 -23.00 -1.76 -4.96
CA ARG A 202 -24.45 -1.74 -5.23
C ARG A 202 -25.18 -0.66 -4.41
N PRO A 203 -26.37 -0.20 -4.84
CA PRO A 203 -27.20 0.67 -4.03
C PRO A 203 -27.46 0.08 -2.62
N GLY A 204 -27.42 0.91 -1.59
CA GLY A 204 -27.47 0.49 -0.19
C GLY A 204 -26.13 -0.07 0.34
N GLY A 205 -25.13 -0.20 -0.50
CA GLY A 205 -23.81 -0.65 -0.09
C GLY A 205 -23.02 0.41 0.68
N ARG A 206 -21.93 0.00 1.32
CA ARG A 206 -21.19 0.80 2.31
C ARG A 206 -19.77 1.11 1.84
N LEU A 207 -19.32 2.32 2.18
CA LEU A 207 -17.92 2.73 2.12
C LEU A 207 -17.36 2.90 3.51
N VAL A 208 -16.12 2.44 3.75
CA VAL A 208 -15.33 2.83 4.92
C VAL A 208 -13.93 3.22 4.49
N VAL A 209 -13.52 4.45 4.82
CA VAL A 209 -12.17 4.96 4.61
C VAL A 209 -11.49 5.14 5.96
N CYS A 210 -10.31 4.54 6.13
CA CYS A 210 -9.46 4.73 7.31
C CYS A 210 -8.14 5.36 6.84
N GLU A 211 -7.90 6.61 7.21
CA GLU A 211 -6.72 7.33 6.72
C GLU A 211 -6.13 8.24 7.81
N PHE A 212 -4.87 8.59 7.65
CA PHE A 212 -4.23 9.57 8.50
C PHE A 212 -4.97 10.91 8.46
N SER A 213 -4.85 11.68 9.53
CA SER A 213 -5.50 12.99 9.65
C SER A 213 -4.69 13.90 10.57
N THR A 214 -5.13 15.13 10.68
CA THR A 214 -4.48 16.12 11.56
C THR A 214 -5.02 16.03 12.99
N PRO A 215 -4.15 15.84 14.02
CA PRO A 215 -4.58 15.78 15.40
C PRO A 215 -5.39 17.02 15.83
N THR A 216 -6.48 16.78 16.58
CA THR A 216 -7.47 17.79 16.92
C THR A 216 -6.97 18.81 17.96
N SER A 217 -6.06 18.43 18.86
CA SER A 217 -5.52 19.32 19.88
C SER A 217 -4.11 19.82 19.54
N ALA A 218 -3.83 21.09 19.84
CA ALA A 218 -2.53 21.69 19.54
C ALA A 218 -1.34 20.97 20.20
N PRO A 219 -1.40 20.55 21.49
CA PRO A 219 -0.30 19.81 22.11
C PRO A 219 -0.04 18.45 21.42
N LEU A 220 -1.11 17.71 21.08
CA LEU A 220 -0.97 16.44 20.39
C LEU A 220 -0.43 16.62 18.97
N ARG A 221 -0.85 17.67 18.26
CA ARG A 221 -0.35 18.03 16.94
C ARG A 221 1.15 18.33 16.98
N ALA A 222 1.60 19.13 17.96
CA ALA A 222 3.03 19.43 18.15
C ALA A 222 3.82 18.13 18.43
N GLY A 223 3.34 17.28 19.34
CA GLY A 223 3.98 15.99 19.66
C GLY A 223 4.01 15.06 18.45
N TYR A 224 2.93 14.97 17.69
CA TYR A 224 2.86 14.15 16.47
C TYR A 224 3.79 14.67 15.37
N SER A 225 3.88 16.00 15.19
CA SER A 225 4.84 16.58 14.25
C SER A 225 6.29 16.27 14.63
N LEU A 226 6.64 16.30 15.92
CA LEU A 226 7.96 15.87 16.38
C LEU A 226 8.19 14.37 16.16
N HIS A 227 7.17 13.53 16.38
CA HIS A 227 7.24 12.12 16.08
C HIS A 227 7.52 11.85 14.59
N LEU A 228 6.79 12.49 13.68
CA LEU A 228 7.00 12.36 12.23
C LEU A 228 8.37 12.88 11.78
N GLN A 229 8.89 13.94 12.45
CA GLN A 229 10.13 14.60 12.04
C GLN A 229 11.38 13.90 12.57
N TYR A 230 11.34 13.34 13.79
CA TYR A 230 12.54 12.85 14.48
C TYR A 230 12.47 11.36 14.82
N VAL A 231 11.32 10.87 15.32
CA VAL A 231 11.19 9.48 15.80
C VAL A 231 11.06 8.53 14.63
N MET A 232 10.21 8.85 13.68
CA MET A 232 9.97 8.01 12.50
C MET A 232 11.24 7.75 11.68
N PRO A 233 12.03 8.76 11.28
CA PRO A 233 13.29 8.52 10.56
C PRO A 233 14.30 7.72 11.37
N LEU A 234 14.38 7.95 12.71
CA LEU A 234 15.28 7.20 13.57
C LEU A 234 14.92 5.71 13.63
N VAL A 235 13.62 5.40 13.79
CA VAL A 235 13.11 4.02 13.80
C VAL A 235 13.32 3.36 12.42
N ALA A 236 13.06 4.10 11.35
CA ALA A 236 13.28 3.63 9.98
C ALA A 236 14.74 3.24 9.74
N ARG A 237 15.71 4.07 10.12
CA ARG A 237 17.15 3.79 10.02
C ARG A 237 17.60 2.58 10.82
N LEU A 238 16.99 2.34 11.97
CA LEU A 238 17.33 1.19 12.83
C LEU A 238 16.75 -0.12 12.32
N ALA A 239 15.62 -0.07 11.60
CA ALA A 239 14.86 -1.25 11.22
C ALA A 239 14.92 -1.54 9.70
N SER A 240 15.31 -0.59 8.86
CA SER A 240 15.31 -0.70 7.41
C SER A 240 16.46 0.12 6.81
N SER A 241 16.91 -0.29 5.63
CA SER A 241 17.89 0.45 4.82
C SER A 241 17.24 1.46 3.86
N ASP A 242 15.91 1.61 3.87
CA ASP A 242 15.18 2.43 2.90
C ASP A 242 14.58 3.69 3.54
N ASP A 243 15.40 4.74 3.63
CA ASP A 243 15.01 6.05 4.18
C ASP A 243 13.92 6.74 3.31
N VAL A 244 13.81 6.37 2.02
CA VAL A 244 12.96 7.07 1.02
C VAL A 244 11.47 6.85 1.26
N ALA A 245 11.05 5.62 1.57
CA ALA A 245 9.65 5.29 1.78
C ALA A 245 9.06 6.00 3.01
N TYR A 246 9.88 6.23 4.03
CA TYR A 246 9.45 6.87 5.28
C TYR A 246 9.41 8.40 5.19
N ASP A 247 10.32 9.01 4.44
CA ASP A 247 10.26 10.43 4.11
C ASP A 247 8.98 10.72 3.33
N TYR A 248 8.68 9.90 2.31
CA TYR A 248 7.42 9.98 1.56
C TYR A 248 6.18 9.83 2.46
N LEU A 249 6.19 8.86 3.39
CA LEU A 249 5.09 8.67 4.33
C LEU A 249 4.86 9.93 5.17
N ALA A 250 5.91 10.54 5.71
CA ALA A 250 5.79 11.75 6.52
C ALA A 250 5.29 12.95 5.70
N GLU A 251 5.75 13.11 4.46
CA GLU A 251 5.32 14.16 3.54
C GLU A 251 3.85 13.97 3.12
N SER A 252 3.48 12.76 2.69
CA SER A 252 2.12 12.45 2.25
C SER A 252 1.08 12.63 3.37
N ILE A 253 1.44 12.35 4.63
CA ILE A 253 0.56 12.61 5.77
C ILE A 253 0.37 14.12 6.01
N ARG A 254 1.42 14.95 5.85
CA ARG A 254 1.33 16.41 6.07
C ARG A 254 0.50 17.12 5.03
N GLU A 255 0.51 16.63 3.79
CA GLU A 255 -0.23 17.23 2.68
C GLU A 255 -1.66 16.70 2.55
N TRP A 256 -1.98 15.59 3.25
CA TRP A 256 -3.30 15.01 3.19
C TRP A 256 -4.35 15.90 3.88
N PRO A 257 -5.53 16.11 3.25
CA PRO A 257 -6.62 16.90 3.81
C PRO A 257 -7.07 16.40 5.20
N ASP A 258 -7.67 17.30 5.97
CA ASP A 258 -8.27 16.93 7.25
C ASP A 258 -9.58 16.13 7.08
N ALA A 259 -10.12 15.57 8.17
CA ALA A 259 -11.29 14.69 8.10
C ALA A 259 -12.56 15.37 7.54
N PRO A 260 -12.89 16.64 7.83
CA PRO A 260 -13.99 17.36 7.18
C PRO A 260 -13.83 17.49 5.66
N GLU A 261 -12.61 17.79 5.19
CA GLU A 261 -12.31 17.94 3.77
C GLU A 261 -12.42 16.59 3.04
N VAL A 262 -11.92 15.50 3.64
CA VAL A 262 -12.09 14.15 3.12
C VAL A 262 -13.58 13.75 3.10
N ALA A 263 -14.37 14.11 4.12
CA ALA A 263 -15.81 13.87 4.11
C ALA A 263 -16.52 14.59 2.97
N SER A 264 -16.11 15.84 2.67
CA SER A 264 -16.63 16.60 1.52
C SER A 264 -16.27 15.92 0.20
N LEU A 265 -15.02 15.47 0.05
CA LEU A 265 -14.55 14.75 -1.13
C LEU A 265 -15.34 13.46 -1.37
N ILE A 266 -15.64 12.69 -0.31
CA ILE A 266 -16.47 11.48 -0.37
C ILE A 266 -17.89 11.83 -0.85
N ALA A 267 -18.49 12.90 -0.32
CA ALA A 267 -19.81 13.35 -0.75
C ALA A 267 -19.85 13.79 -2.21
N GLU A 268 -18.83 14.53 -2.66
CA GLU A 268 -18.68 14.98 -4.05
C GLU A 268 -18.50 13.82 -5.05
N ALA A 269 -17.94 12.68 -4.58
CA ALA A 269 -17.81 11.46 -5.38
C ALA A 269 -19.11 10.62 -5.45
N GLY A 270 -20.24 11.15 -4.97
CA GLY A 270 -21.56 10.54 -5.09
C GLY A 270 -21.96 9.61 -3.94
N TRP A 271 -21.23 9.65 -2.84
CA TRP A 271 -21.61 8.94 -1.60
C TRP A 271 -22.50 9.80 -0.73
N SER A 272 -23.41 9.16 0.02
CA SER A 272 -24.39 9.80 0.88
C SER A 272 -24.19 9.42 2.34
N ASP A 273 -24.83 10.13 3.26
CA ASP A 273 -24.78 9.88 4.71
C ASP A 273 -23.34 9.83 5.24
N VAL A 274 -22.48 10.71 4.72
CA VAL A 274 -21.05 10.75 5.06
C VAL A 274 -20.90 11.17 6.51
N GLN A 275 -20.28 10.32 7.30
CA GLN A 275 -19.97 10.54 8.71
C GLN A 275 -18.49 10.23 8.94
N TYR A 276 -17.85 10.93 9.87
CA TYR A 276 -16.49 10.61 10.27
C TYR A 276 -16.31 10.66 11.79
N ARG A 277 -15.29 9.99 12.26
CA ARG A 277 -14.84 10.05 13.65
C ARG A 277 -13.32 10.00 13.72
N TYR A 278 -12.76 10.71 14.67
CA TYR A 278 -11.36 10.67 14.97
C TYR A 278 -10.99 9.46 15.82
N LEU A 279 -9.84 8.87 15.52
CA LEU A 279 -9.19 7.84 16.31
C LEU A 279 -7.88 8.39 16.86
N THR A 280 -7.49 7.96 18.05
CA THR A 280 -6.21 8.35 18.69
C THR A 280 -5.97 9.88 18.66
N GLY A 281 -6.99 10.65 19.09
CA GLY A 281 -6.91 12.10 19.15
C GLY A 281 -6.81 12.82 17.79
N GLY A 282 -7.17 12.15 16.70
CA GLY A 282 -7.18 12.69 15.35
C GLY A 282 -5.93 12.35 14.52
N ILE A 283 -5.06 11.45 15.00
CA ILE A 283 -3.95 10.92 14.18
C ILE A 283 -4.50 10.15 12.98
N VAL A 284 -5.63 9.47 13.17
CA VAL A 284 -6.36 8.75 12.13
C VAL A 284 -7.83 9.20 12.15
N ALA A 285 -8.45 9.31 11.00
CA ALA A 285 -9.88 9.50 10.83
C ALA A 285 -10.49 8.30 10.13
N LEU A 286 -11.69 7.94 10.57
CA LEU A 286 -12.49 6.89 9.98
C LEU A 286 -13.76 7.54 9.39
N HIS A 287 -13.93 7.41 8.08
CA HIS A 287 -15.13 7.87 7.38
C HIS A 287 -16.00 6.69 7.01
N ARG A 288 -17.29 6.90 7.06
CA ARG A 288 -18.31 5.94 6.62
C ARG A 288 -19.33 6.66 5.76
N ALA A 289 -19.74 6.01 4.67
CA ALA A 289 -20.77 6.51 3.79
C ALA A 289 -21.60 5.36 3.21
N VAL A 290 -22.71 5.69 2.56
CA VAL A 290 -23.64 4.75 1.92
C VAL A 290 -23.87 5.19 0.48
N LYS A 291 -24.00 4.23 -0.44
CA LYS A 291 -24.42 4.48 -1.81
C LYS A 291 -25.96 4.43 -1.88
N HIS A 292 -26.59 5.48 -2.39
CA HIS A 292 -28.01 5.49 -2.72
C HIS A 292 -28.31 4.96 -4.11
#